data_883d071fe0c039cfaeac5d5fcd680ad6
#
_entry.id   883d071fe0c039cfaeac5d5fcd680ad6
#
_cell.length_a   1.000
_cell.length_b   1.000
_cell.length_c   1.000
_cell.angle_alpha   90.00
_cell.angle_beta   90.00
_cell.angle_gamma   90.00
#
_symmetry.space_group_name_H-M   'P 1'
#
loop_
_entity.id
_entity.type
_entity.pdbx_description
1 polymer ?
#
loop_
_entity_poly.entity_id
_entity_poly.type
_entity_poly.pdbx_seq_one_letter_code
_entity_poly.pdbx_strand_id
1 'polypeptide(L)'
;MKVNGSVQPDILLFEHRFDGMAEMRFRENVTEVQDKTEDGKEAGISYNYDEYLLVMPDRDGLEKIVQDNMATWLAYAKQQEAEKQAQVIRDKRDKLLSDTDWTQTDDAPLTDADRESMRQYRQALRDITSQSGFPQEIKWPDKPAVTKTE
;
A
#
# COMPACT_ATOMS: atom_id res chain seq x y z
N MET A 1 -6.12 0.82 4.84
CA MET A 1 -5.10 0.95 5.94
C MET A 1 -5.69 0.38 7.22
N LYS A 2 -4.91 -0.35 8.04
CA LYS A 2 -5.38 -0.82 9.37
C LYS A 2 -5.19 0.28 10.41
N VAL A 3 -6.22 0.53 11.20
CA VAL A 3 -6.26 1.60 12.22
C VAL A 3 -6.71 1.02 13.56
N ASN A 4 -6.19 1.56 14.65
CA ASN A 4 -6.64 1.28 16.01
C ASN A 4 -7.12 2.59 16.67
N GLY A 5 -8.23 2.57 17.36
CA GLY A 5 -8.81 3.72 18.04
C GLY A 5 -9.52 3.33 19.35
N SER A 6 -9.56 4.26 20.30
CA SER A 6 -10.22 4.07 21.61
C SER A 6 -11.74 4.32 21.60
N VAL A 7 -12.28 4.76 20.47
CA VAL A 7 -13.71 5.02 20.28
C VAL A 7 -14.21 4.17 19.12
N GLN A 8 -15.41 3.59 19.28
CA GLN A 8 -16.04 2.84 18.18
C GLN A 8 -16.24 3.78 16.98
N PRO A 9 -15.66 3.46 15.82
CA PRO A 9 -15.74 4.34 14.67
C PRO A 9 -17.09 4.24 13.95
N ASP A 10 -17.58 5.36 13.45
CA ASP A 10 -18.64 5.35 12.42
C ASP A 10 -18.14 4.68 11.16
N ILE A 11 -19.01 3.99 10.42
CA ILE A 11 -18.66 3.33 9.16
C ILE A 11 -18.33 4.31 8.03
N LEU A 12 -18.81 5.54 8.12
CA LEU A 12 -18.48 6.66 7.24
C LEU A 12 -18.27 7.92 8.07
N LEU A 13 -17.11 8.54 7.94
CA LEU A 13 -16.87 9.92 8.36
C LEU A 13 -16.78 10.78 7.10
N PHE A 14 -17.60 11.83 7.03
CA PHE A 14 -17.61 12.81 5.95
C PHE A 14 -17.26 14.19 6.50
N GLU A 15 -16.28 14.85 5.90
CA GLU A 15 -15.81 16.18 6.32
C GLU A 15 -15.72 17.13 5.13
N HIS A 16 -16.33 18.31 5.26
CA HIS A 16 -16.13 19.43 4.35
C HIS A 16 -14.85 20.16 4.74
N ARG A 17 -13.90 20.25 3.83
CA ARG A 17 -12.61 20.91 4.07
C ARG A 17 -12.66 22.36 3.61
N PHE A 18 -11.89 23.20 4.28
CA PHE A 18 -11.78 24.66 3.95
C PHE A 18 -11.11 24.93 2.59
N ASP A 19 -10.45 23.95 1.98
CA ASP A 19 -9.81 24.04 0.66
C ASP A 19 -10.75 23.71 -0.51
N GLY A 20 -12.05 23.59 -0.24
CA GLY A 20 -13.07 23.23 -1.24
C GLY A 20 -13.08 21.75 -1.61
N MET A 21 -12.45 20.91 -0.80
CA MET A 21 -12.48 19.46 -0.94
C MET A 21 -13.40 18.83 0.11
N ALA A 22 -13.94 17.67 -0.19
CA ALA A 22 -14.56 16.78 0.77
C ALA A 22 -13.65 15.59 1.05
N GLU A 23 -13.54 15.24 2.32
CA GLU A 23 -12.81 14.06 2.78
C GLU A 23 -13.79 13.02 3.31
N MET A 24 -13.66 11.80 2.83
CA MET A 24 -14.50 10.67 3.21
C MET A 24 -13.62 9.53 3.72
N ARG A 25 -13.92 9.02 4.90
CA ARG A 25 -13.26 7.87 5.49
C ARG A 25 -14.27 6.75 5.63
N PHE A 26 -14.08 5.70 4.84
CA PHE A 26 -14.89 4.49 4.90
C PHE A 26 -14.21 3.49 5.81
N ARG A 27 -14.97 2.90 6.72
CA ARG A 27 -14.44 1.95 7.71
C ARG A 27 -15.21 0.65 7.66
N GLU A 28 -14.47 -0.45 7.69
CA GLU A 28 -15.03 -1.80 7.71
C GLU A 28 -14.21 -2.73 8.60
N ASN A 29 -14.68 -3.96 8.78
CA ASN A 29 -14.00 -4.98 9.59
C ASN A 29 -13.72 -4.48 11.03
N VAL A 30 -14.63 -3.67 11.58
CA VAL A 30 -14.52 -3.14 12.93
C VAL A 30 -14.58 -4.29 13.93
N THR A 31 -13.52 -4.44 14.71
CA THR A 31 -13.42 -5.45 15.76
C THR A 31 -13.06 -4.80 17.08
N GLU A 32 -13.80 -5.15 18.12
CA GLU A 32 -13.50 -4.73 19.48
C GLU A 32 -12.35 -5.56 20.05
N VAL A 33 -11.42 -4.91 20.72
CA VAL A 33 -10.27 -5.53 21.37
C VAL A 33 -10.25 -5.10 22.84
N GLN A 34 -10.23 -6.08 23.75
CA GLN A 34 -10.02 -5.82 25.17
C GLN A 34 -8.54 -5.57 25.42
N ASP A 35 -8.20 -4.34 25.74
CA ASP A 35 -6.84 -3.96 26.08
C ASP A 35 -6.44 -4.47 27.46
N LYS A 36 -5.18 -4.87 27.60
CA LYS A 36 -4.61 -5.31 28.88
C LYS A 36 -3.38 -4.51 29.22
N THR A 37 -3.21 -4.23 30.51
CA THR A 37 -1.98 -3.65 31.05
C THR A 37 -0.85 -4.70 31.05
N GLU A 38 0.39 -4.28 31.25
CA GLU A 38 1.56 -5.18 31.31
C GLU A 38 1.43 -6.28 32.38
N ASP A 39 0.71 -6.00 33.47
CA ASP A 39 0.40 -6.95 34.53
C ASP A 39 -0.89 -7.80 34.27
N GLY A 40 -1.45 -7.70 33.05
CA GLY A 40 -2.54 -8.52 32.56
C GLY A 40 -3.95 -8.09 33.02
N LYS A 41 -4.10 -6.95 33.67
CA LYS A 41 -5.40 -6.38 34.05
C LYS A 41 -6.06 -5.70 32.85
N GLU A 42 -7.39 -5.60 32.88
CA GLU A 42 -8.16 -4.85 31.89
C GLU A 42 -7.78 -3.37 31.92
N ALA A 43 -7.39 -2.82 30.76
CA ALA A 43 -6.97 -1.42 30.59
C ALA A 43 -8.03 -0.58 29.87
N GLY A 44 -8.96 -1.22 29.14
CA GLY A 44 -9.99 -0.54 28.37
C GLY A 44 -10.41 -1.33 27.13
N ILE A 45 -11.11 -0.64 26.24
CA ILE A 45 -11.55 -1.20 24.97
C ILE A 45 -10.94 -0.35 23.86
N SER A 46 -10.40 -1.00 22.84
CA SER A 46 -10.01 -0.39 21.59
C SER A 46 -10.69 -1.09 20.40
N TYR A 47 -10.65 -0.45 19.25
CA TYR A 47 -11.28 -0.94 18.04
C TYR A 47 -10.24 -1.01 16.91
N ASN A 48 -10.11 -2.18 16.29
CA ASN A 48 -9.34 -2.34 15.07
C ASN A 48 -10.28 -2.30 13.88
N TYR A 49 -9.90 -1.60 12.83
CA TYR A 49 -10.69 -1.51 11.59
C TYR A 49 -9.82 -1.21 10.38
N ASP A 50 -10.35 -1.52 9.21
CA ASP A 50 -9.77 -1.09 7.95
C ASP A 50 -10.37 0.26 7.55
N GLU A 51 -9.51 1.24 7.22
CA GLU A 51 -9.92 2.57 6.78
C GLU A 51 -9.44 2.85 5.37
N TYR A 52 -10.34 3.42 4.55
CA TYR A 52 -10.10 3.83 3.18
C TYR A 52 -10.45 5.30 3.01
N LEU A 53 -9.48 6.09 2.62
CA LEU A 53 -9.59 7.54 2.46
C LEU A 53 -9.87 7.90 1.00
N LEU A 54 -10.87 8.74 0.78
CA LEU A 54 -11.14 9.38 -0.50
C LEU A 54 -11.22 10.89 -0.30
N VAL A 55 -10.55 11.65 -1.16
CA VAL A 55 -10.62 13.11 -1.19
C VAL A 55 -10.98 13.53 -2.60
N MET A 56 -11.99 14.40 -2.73
CA MET A 56 -12.46 14.90 -4.03
C MET A 56 -13.01 16.33 -3.89
N PRO A 57 -13.20 17.06 -5.00
CA PRO A 57 -13.87 18.36 -4.96
C PRO A 57 -15.24 18.28 -4.28
N ASP A 58 -15.45 19.17 -3.33
CA ASP A 58 -16.73 19.27 -2.62
C ASP A 58 -17.81 19.90 -3.50
N ARG A 59 -19.05 19.49 -3.28
CA ARG A 59 -20.22 20.04 -3.95
C ARG A 59 -21.48 19.79 -3.14
N ASP A 60 -22.50 20.60 -3.37
CA ASP A 60 -23.80 20.46 -2.72
C ASP A 60 -24.38 19.05 -2.86
N GLY A 61 -24.81 18.48 -1.75
CA GLY A 61 -25.45 17.16 -1.68
C GLY A 61 -24.50 15.96 -1.84
N LEU A 62 -23.17 16.17 -1.91
CA LEU A 62 -22.19 15.09 -2.07
C LEU A 62 -22.28 14.07 -0.92
N GLU A 63 -22.41 14.52 0.32
CA GLU A 63 -22.54 13.63 1.48
C GLU A 63 -23.70 12.66 1.32
N LYS A 64 -24.89 13.19 0.94
CA LYS A 64 -26.08 12.34 0.71
C LYS A 64 -25.86 11.36 -0.43
N ILE A 65 -25.23 11.78 -1.53
CA ILE A 65 -24.91 10.90 -2.66
C ILE A 65 -24.01 9.75 -2.22
N VAL A 66 -23.03 10.04 -1.35
CA VAL A 66 -22.09 9.04 -0.81
C VAL A 66 -22.84 8.07 0.12
N GLN A 67 -23.67 8.59 1.04
CA GLN A 67 -24.45 7.78 1.97
C GLN A 67 -25.43 6.86 1.23
N ASP A 68 -26.15 7.35 0.23
CA ASP A 68 -27.12 6.59 -0.56
C ASP A 68 -26.45 5.48 -1.41
N ASN A 69 -25.16 5.61 -1.72
CA ASN A 69 -24.40 4.70 -2.58
C ASN A 69 -23.09 4.19 -1.93
N MET A 70 -23.10 4.01 -0.62
CA MET A 70 -21.90 3.78 0.19
C MET A 70 -21.04 2.61 -0.29
N ALA A 71 -21.68 1.48 -0.67
CA ALA A 71 -20.93 0.30 -1.17
C ALA A 71 -20.11 0.61 -2.44
N THR A 72 -20.68 1.41 -3.34
CA THR A 72 -19.99 1.83 -4.58
C THR A 72 -18.81 2.74 -4.27
N TRP A 73 -19.00 3.70 -3.37
CA TRP A 73 -17.93 4.63 -2.97
C TRP A 73 -16.82 3.94 -2.17
N LEU A 74 -17.16 3.00 -1.30
CA LEU A 74 -16.19 2.16 -0.61
C LEU A 74 -15.36 1.34 -1.60
N ALA A 75 -16.01 0.70 -2.59
CA ALA A 75 -15.30 -0.06 -3.62
C ALA A 75 -14.34 0.84 -4.43
N TYR A 76 -14.78 2.05 -4.77
CA TYR A 76 -13.94 3.04 -5.44
C TYR A 76 -12.75 3.48 -4.56
N ALA A 77 -12.98 3.77 -3.27
CA ALA A 77 -11.90 4.12 -2.33
C ALA A 77 -10.85 3.00 -2.19
N LYS A 78 -11.29 1.74 -2.12
CA LYS A 78 -10.42 0.56 -2.12
C LYS A 78 -9.57 0.47 -3.39
N GLN A 79 -10.20 0.70 -4.55
CA GLN A 79 -9.48 0.69 -5.82
C GLN A 79 -8.43 1.80 -5.89
N GLN A 80 -8.74 3.01 -5.43
CA GLN A 80 -7.79 4.13 -5.37
C GLN A 80 -6.60 3.82 -4.45
N GLU A 81 -6.86 3.23 -3.29
CA GLU A 81 -5.80 2.82 -2.36
C GLU A 81 -4.90 1.74 -2.97
N ALA A 82 -5.50 0.73 -3.61
CA ALA A 82 -4.75 -0.33 -4.30
C ALA A 82 -3.88 0.24 -5.43
N GLU A 83 -4.38 1.20 -6.22
CA GLU A 83 -3.59 1.83 -7.28
C GLU A 83 -2.44 2.68 -6.74
N LYS A 84 -2.65 3.41 -5.64
CA LYS A 84 -1.55 4.13 -4.94
C LYS A 84 -0.46 3.17 -4.47
N GLN A 85 -0.83 2.06 -3.85
CA GLN A 85 0.12 1.02 -3.42
C GLN A 85 0.85 0.41 -4.62
N ALA A 86 0.13 0.10 -5.70
CA ALA A 86 0.71 -0.41 -6.93
C ALA A 86 1.73 0.57 -7.54
N GLN A 87 1.45 1.87 -7.50
CA GLN A 87 2.37 2.88 -8.01
C GLN A 87 3.66 2.95 -7.17
N VAL A 88 3.55 2.95 -5.84
CA VAL A 88 4.72 2.91 -4.94
C VAL A 88 5.61 1.70 -5.23
N ILE A 89 5.01 0.54 -5.49
CA ILE A 89 5.74 -0.68 -5.82
C ILE A 89 6.44 -0.55 -7.18
N ARG A 90 5.74 -0.03 -8.19
CA ARG A 90 6.32 0.20 -9.52
C ARG A 90 7.51 1.17 -9.43
N ASP A 91 7.38 2.28 -8.71
CA ASP A 91 8.45 3.26 -8.55
C ASP A 91 9.69 2.64 -7.88
N LYS A 92 9.49 1.85 -6.82
CA LYS A 92 10.58 1.12 -6.17
C LYS A 92 11.24 0.09 -7.09
N ARG A 93 10.44 -0.68 -7.85
CA ARG A 93 10.94 -1.62 -8.85
C ARG A 93 11.79 -0.92 -9.90
N ASP A 94 11.29 0.18 -10.45
CA ASP A 94 11.96 0.92 -11.53
C ASP A 94 13.30 1.51 -11.03
N LYS A 95 13.33 1.99 -9.79
CA LYS A 95 14.57 2.40 -9.15
C LYS A 95 15.57 1.25 -9.03
N LEU A 96 15.15 0.07 -8.56
CA LEU A 96 16.03 -1.09 -8.42
C LEU A 96 16.54 -1.60 -9.80
N LEU A 97 15.71 -1.52 -10.84
CA LEU A 97 16.14 -1.82 -12.22
C LEU A 97 17.18 -0.81 -12.70
N SER A 98 16.93 0.49 -12.52
CA SER A 98 17.87 1.55 -12.89
C SER A 98 19.21 1.44 -12.13
N ASP A 99 19.18 1.17 -10.83
CA ASP A 99 20.37 0.98 -9.99
C ASP A 99 21.25 -0.21 -10.44
N THR A 100 20.73 -1.08 -11.27
CA THR A 100 21.40 -2.28 -11.78
C THR A 100 21.59 -2.30 -13.30
N ASP A 101 21.25 -1.22 -14.04
CA ASP A 101 21.37 -1.15 -15.50
C ASP A 101 22.82 -1.32 -15.97
N TRP A 102 23.78 -0.79 -15.21
CA TRP A 102 25.21 -0.94 -15.51
C TRP A 102 25.66 -2.40 -15.61
N THR A 103 24.96 -3.35 -14.94
CA THR A 103 25.30 -4.79 -14.98
C THR A 103 24.95 -5.44 -16.31
N GLN A 104 24.23 -4.74 -17.20
CA GLN A 104 23.75 -5.26 -18.48
C GLN A 104 24.60 -4.80 -19.66
N THR A 105 25.62 -3.96 -19.44
CA THR A 105 26.54 -3.54 -20.49
C THR A 105 27.57 -4.63 -20.76
N ASP A 106 28.08 -4.71 -21.99
CA ASP A 106 29.04 -5.76 -22.42
C ASP A 106 30.37 -5.61 -21.68
N ASP A 107 30.74 -4.38 -21.34
CA ASP A 107 31.96 -4.00 -20.63
C ASP A 107 31.82 -3.99 -19.08
N ALA A 108 30.66 -4.43 -18.55
CA ALA A 108 30.51 -4.52 -17.10
C ALA A 108 31.56 -5.48 -16.50
N PRO A 109 32.32 -5.05 -15.47
CA PRO A 109 33.37 -5.86 -14.86
C PRO A 109 32.77 -6.93 -13.93
N LEU A 110 32.07 -7.88 -14.50
CA LEU A 110 31.37 -8.97 -13.82
C LEU A 110 31.80 -10.32 -14.38
N THR A 111 31.87 -11.32 -13.51
CA THR A 111 31.98 -12.70 -13.95
C THR A 111 30.70 -13.14 -14.70
N ASP A 112 30.80 -14.20 -15.53
CA ASP A 112 29.62 -14.74 -16.22
C ASP A 112 28.54 -15.22 -15.24
N ALA A 113 28.94 -15.78 -14.09
CA ALA A 113 28.04 -16.23 -13.04
C ALA A 113 27.30 -15.05 -12.38
N ASP A 114 28.01 -13.94 -12.10
CA ASP A 114 27.42 -12.74 -11.52
C ASP A 114 26.48 -12.06 -12.53
N ARG A 115 26.86 -12.04 -13.82
CA ARG A 115 26.04 -11.51 -14.89
C ARG A 115 24.71 -12.27 -15.03
N GLU A 116 24.76 -13.60 -14.94
CA GLU A 116 23.55 -14.43 -14.98
C GLU A 116 22.70 -14.23 -13.72
N SER A 117 23.29 -14.16 -12.55
CA SER A 117 22.59 -13.89 -11.29
C SER A 117 21.85 -12.54 -11.33
N MET A 118 22.50 -11.51 -11.90
CA MET A 118 21.89 -10.19 -12.06
C MET A 118 20.76 -10.19 -13.10
N ARG A 119 20.85 -10.99 -14.18
CA ARG A 119 19.73 -11.16 -15.13
C ARG A 119 18.51 -11.76 -14.46
N GLN A 120 18.70 -12.82 -13.65
CA GLN A 120 17.61 -13.48 -12.92
C GLN A 120 16.96 -12.52 -11.92
N TYR A 121 17.76 -11.78 -11.13
CA TYR A 121 17.28 -10.75 -10.22
C TYR A 121 16.43 -9.70 -10.94
N ARG A 122 16.92 -9.16 -12.04
CA ARG A 122 16.23 -8.15 -12.85
C ARG A 122 14.95 -8.70 -13.47
N GLN A 123 14.94 -9.98 -13.89
CA GLN A 123 13.72 -10.62 -14.37
C GLN A 123 12.69 -10.75 -13.25
N ALA A 124 13.10 -11.20 -12.06
CA ALA A 124 12.21 -11.28 -10.89
C ALA A 124 11.65 -9.91 -10.48
N LEU A 125 12.41 -8.81 -10.64
CA LEU A 125 11.90 -7.44 -10.45
C LEU A 125 10.82 -7.09 -11.49
N ARG A 126 10.97 -7.44 -12.77
CA ARG A 126 9.95 -7.20 -13.80
C ARG A 126 8.66 -7.96 -13.51
N ASP A 127 8.77 -9.15 -12.94
CA ASP A 127 7.65 -10.05 -12.65
C ASP A 127 6.90 -9.71 -11.35
N ILE A 128 7.37 -8.71 -10.57
CA ILE A 128 6.74 -8.30 -9.31
C ILE A 128 5.25 -8.01 -9.44
N THR A 129 4.85 -7.32 -10.52
CA THR A 129 3.45 -6.94 -10.76
C THR A 129 2.56 -8.12 -11.19
N SER A 130 3.16 -9.26 -11.51
CA SER A 130 2.47 -10.50 -11.87
C SER A 130 2.26 -11.44 -10.69
N GLN A 131 2.75 -11.10 -9.49
CA GLN A 131 2.53 -11.89 -8.29
C GLN A 131 1.06 -11.85 -7.90
N SER A 132 0.51 -12.99 -7.45
CA SER A 132 -0.92 -13.13 -7.11
C SER A 132 -1.39 -12.23 -5.97
N GLY A 133 -0.48 -11.79 -5.11
CA GLY A 133 -0.75 -10.86 -3.99
C GLY A 133 -0.58 -9.38 -4.34
N PHE A 134 -0.21 -9.05 -5.58
CA PHE A 134 -0.01 -7.65 -5.99
C PHE A 134 -1.33 -6.87 -5.96
N PRO A 135 -1.33 -5.62 -5.45
CA PRO A 135 -0.25 -4.89 -4.80
C PRO A 135 -0.16 -5.05 -3.28
N GLN A 136 -1.09 -5.78 -2.63
CA GLN A 136 -1.21 -5.84 -1.18
C GLN A 136 -0.10 -6.66 -0.54
N GLU A 137 0.29 -7.74 -1.19
CA GLU A 137 1.24 -8.72 -0.66
C GLU A 137 2.20 -9.15 -1.76
N ILE A 138 3.46 -8.65 -1.68
CA ILE A 138 4.49 -8.96 -2.67
C ILE A 138 5.77 -9.44 -2.01
N LYS A 139 6.50 -10.29 -2.71
CA LYS A 139 7.80 -10.78 -2.29
C LYS A 139 8.89 -10.17 -3.18
N TRP A 140 9.71 -9.32 -2.57
CA TRP A 140 10.85 -8.73 -3.27
C TRP A 140 11.96 -9.76 -3.46
N PRO A 141 12.61 -9.81 -4.64
CA PRO A 141 13.78 -10.65 -4.81
C PRO A 141 14.98 -10.09 -4.07
N ASP A 142 15.82 -10.97 -3.55
CA ASP A 142 17.09 -10.59 -2.94
C ASP A 142 18.10 -10.19 -4.01
N LYS A 143 18.75 -9.03 -3.81
CA LYS A 143 19.79 -8.56 -4.72
C LYS A 143 21.05 -9.42 -4.57
N PRO A 144 21.57 -10.04 -5.65
CA PRO A 144 22.80 -10.81 -5.59
C PRO A 144 23.99 -9.92 -5.19
N ALA A 145 24.88 -10.47 -4.38
CA ALA A 145 26.22 -9.89 -4.21
C ALA A 145 27.02 -10.17 -5.49
N VAL A 146 27.65 -9.13 -6.04
CA VAL A 146 28.50 -9.27 -7.23
C VAL A 146 29.93 -8.84 -6.91
N THR A 147 30.90 -9.58 -7.42
CA THR A 147 32.31 -9.28 -7.31
C THR A 147 32.76 -8.59 -8.60
N LYS A 148 33.31 -7.38 -8.48
CA LYS A 148 33.91 -6.72 -9.65
C LYS A 148 35.21 -7.45 -9.99
N THR A 149 35.35 -7.85 -11.27
CA THR A 149 36.63 -8.30 -11.81
C THR A 149 37.54 -7.09 -12.04
N GLU A 150 38.79 -7.15 -11.56
CA GLU A 150 39.79 -6.13 -11.84
C GLU A 150 40.21 -6.12 -13.31
#